data_1ceb0e70817cf746337a36ab4a316ce0
#
_entry.id   1ceb0e70817cf746337a36ab4a316ce0
#
_cell.length_a   1.000
_cell.length_b   1.000
_cell.length_c   1.000
_cell.angle_alpha   90.00
_cell.angle_beta   90.00
_cell.angle_gamma   90.00
#
_symmetry.space_group_name_H-M   'P 1'
#
loop_
_entity.id
_entity.type
_entity.pdbx_description
1 polymer ?
#
loop_
_entity_poly.entity_id
_entity_poly.type
_entity_poly.pdbx_seq_one_letter_code
_entity_poly.pdbx_strand_id
1 'polypeptide(L)'
;MSPEDEAGRFGNLDKKGKQHILLEMLRILEPRLQRLSVIYEAGPILHGDIGLGRMLPLAEMGEGIVRLTSIVNAIAVASNGILLVDEIEIGIHYSVMSRVWEAISKAAREFNTQIFATTHSRECVVAAHEGFSQTERYDLGLYRLYRNSKGEIAVADYDQENLEYAVEAGLEVR
;
A
#
# COMPACT_ATOMS: atom_id res chain seq x y z
N MET A 1 2.07 -7.61 -13.08
CA MET A 1 1.77 -6.39 -13.89
C MET A 1 3.01 -6.01 -14.66
N SER A 2 2.90 -5.57 -15.92
CA SER A 2 4.09 -5.25 -16.72
C SER A 2 4.62 -3.84 -16.39
N PRO A 3 5.91 -3.56 -16.63
CA PRO A 3 6.47 -2.20 -16.47
C PRO A 3 5.75 -1.14 -17.34
N GLU A 4 5.28 -1.54 -18.52
CA GLU A 4 4.53 -0.67 -19.42
C GLU A 4 3.16 -0.29 -18.83
N ASP A 5 2.48 -1.25 -18.19
CA ASP A 5 1.20 -1.00 -17.51
C ASP A 5 1.37 0.01 -16.38
N GLU A 6 2.43 -0.14 -15.57
CA GLU A 6 2.74 0.80 -14.47
C GLU A 6 3.06 2.20 -14.98
N ALA A 7 3.87 2.29 -16.04
CA ALA A 7 4.19 3.56 -16.68
C ALA A 7 2.93 4.24 -17.26
N GLY A 8 2.03 3.46 -17.87
CA GLY A 8 0.76 3.97 -18.40
C GLY A 8 -0.16 4.50 -17.30
N ARG A 9 -0.25 3.79 -16.16
CA ARG A 9 -1.04 4.22 -14.99
C ARG A 9 -0.49 5.49 -14.36
N PHE A 10 0.84 5.57 -14.18
CA PHE A 10 1.50 6.79 -13.72
C PHE A 10 1.23 7.97 -14.68
N GLY A 11 1.31 7.76 -15.99
CA GLY A 11 0.98 8.77 -16.99
C GLY A 11 -0.46 9.31 -16.85
N ASN A 12 -1.42 8.47 -16.41
CA ASN A 12 -2.78 8.89 -16.11
C ASN A 12 -2.87 9.73 -14.82
N LEU A 13 -2.07 9.41 -13.79
CA LEU A 13 -1.93 10.23 -12.59
C LEU A 13 -1.32 11.61 -12.94
N ASP A 14 -0.26 11.61 -13.74
CA ASP A 14 0.42 12.83 -14.17
C ASP A 14 -0.51 13.76 -14.96
N LYS A 15 -1.26 13.23 -15.93
CA LYS A 15 -2.30 13.98 -16.65
C LYS A 15 -3.36 14.63 -15.76
N LYS A 16 -3.65 14.02 -14.60
CA LYS A 16 -4.59 14.54 -13.60
C LYS A 16 -3.93 15.49 -12.58
N GLY A 17 -2.61 15.74 -12.67
CA GLY A 17 -1.84 16.52 -11.71
C GLY A 17 -1.67 15.84 -10.35
N LYS A 18 -1.89 14.53 -10.27
CA LYS A 18 -1.87 13.75 -9.02
C LYS A 18 -0.62 12.87 -8.85
N GLN A 19 0.40 13.05 -9.69
CA GLN A 19 1.67 12.32 -9.62
C GLN A 19 2.42 12.53 -8.29
N HIS A 20 2.19 13.68 -7.63
CA HIS A 20 2.77 13.98 -6.33
C HIS A 20 2.38 12.96 -5.25
N ILE A 21 1.16 12.39 -5.32
CA ILE A 21 0.68 11.38 -4.37
C ILE A 21 1.58 10.15 -4.42
N LEU A 22 1.86 9.62 -5.62
CA LEU A 22 2.76 8.48 -5.77
C LEU A 22 4.18 8.84 -5.28
N LEU A 23 4.69 10.02 -5.63
CA LEU A 23 6.02 10.47 -5.22
C LEU A 23 6.15 10.52 -3.68
N GLU A 24 5.17 11.08 -2.97
CA GLU A 24 5.17 11.16 -1.51
C GLU A 24 5.15 9.78 -0.86
N MET A 25 4.36 8.86 -1.39
CA MET A 25 4.29 7.50 -0.86
C MET A 25 5.62 6.76 -1.07
N LEU A 26 6.23 6.86 -2.24
CA LEU A 26 7.50 6.19 -2.51
C LEU A 26 8.66 6.76 -1.67
N ARG A 27 8.60 8.03 -1.26
CA ARG A 27 9.56 8.63 -0.33
C ARG A 27 9.59 7.99 1.06
N ILE A 28 8.55 7.24 1.43
CA ILE A 28 8.55 6.45 2.67
C ILE A 28 9.64 5.36 2.61
N LEU A 29 9.84 4.77 1.43
CA LEU A 29 10.82 3.70 1.20
C LEU A 29 12.17 4.26 0.73
N GLU A 30 12.15 5.29 -0.11
CA GLU A 30 13.36 5.96 -0.63
C GLU A 30 13.27 7.48 -0.40
N PRO A 31 13.71 7.98 0.77
CA PRO A 31 13.60 9.41 1.12
C PRO A 31 14.36 10.36 0.17
N ARG A 32 15.35 9.85 -0.58
CA ARG A 32 16.11 10.64 -1.57
C ARG A 32 15.37 10.84 -2.89
N LEU A 33 14.21 10.19 -3.08
CA LEU A 33 13.46 10.28 -4.33
C LEU A 33 12.95 11.70 -4.56
N GLN A 34 13.44 12.36 -5.62
CA GLN A 34 13.13 13.74 -5.94
C GLN A 34 11.99 13.88 -6.92
N ARG A 35 11.98 13.03 -7.96
CA ARG A 35 10.96 13.03 -9.01
C ARG A 35 10.82 11.67 -9.68
N LEU A 36 9.68 11.49 -10.35
CA LEU A 36 9.37 10.36 -11.20
C LEU A 36 9.24 10.80 -12.65
N SER A 37 9.57 9.93 -13.59
CA SER A 37 9.38 10.17 -15.02
C SER A 37 9.23 8.86 -15.78
N VAL A 38 8.41 8.85 -16.82
CA VAL A 38 8.38 7.75 -17.78
C VAL A 38 9.46 7.99 -18.83
N ILE A 39 10.37 7.05 -18.97
CA ILE A 39 11.43 7.08 -19.97
C ILE A 39 11.20 5.95 -20.98
N TYR A 40 11.39 6.25 -22.27
CA TYR A 40 11.25 5.29 -23.35
C TYR A 40 12.63 4.77 -23.74
N GLU A 41 12.88 3.48 -23.49
CA GLU A 41 14.06 2.74 -23.95
C GLU A 41 13.62 1.63 -24.89
N ALA A 42 13.34 0.42 -24.40
CA ALA A 42 12.72 -0.67 -25.17
C ALA A 42 11.18 -0.69 -25.00
N GLY A 43 10.63 0.30 -24.30
CA GLY A 43 9.23 0.50 -23.94
C GLY A 43 9.14 1.60 -22.88
N PRO A 44 7.92 2.03 -22.48
CA PRO A 44 7.75 3.01 -21.41
C PRO A 44 8.05 2.37 -20.05
N ILE A 45 9.05 2.90 -19.35
CA ILE A 45 9.46 2.43 -18.02
C ILE A 45 9.45 3.61 -17.05
N LEU A 46 8.89 3.39 -15.85
CA LEU A 46 8.89 4.40 -14.79
C LEU A 46 10.24 4.44 -14.09
N HIS A 47 10.83 5.63 -14.03
CA HIS A 47 12.14 5.92 -13.43
C HIS A 47 12.00 6.91 -12.30
N GLY A 48 12.91 6.81 -11.33
CA GLY A 48 13.06 7.73 -10.21
C GLY A 48 14.43 8.41 -10.20
N ASP A 49 14.44 9.67 -9.81
CA ASP A 49 15.67 10.44 -9.54
C ASP A 49 15.96 10.46 -8.03
N ILE A 50 17.06 9.86 -7.61
CA ILE A 50 17.52 9.84 -6.21
C ILE A 50 18.79 10.64 -6.00
N GLY A 51 19.12 11.56 -6.91
CA GLY A 51 20.27 12.46 -6.79
C GLY A 51 21.61 11.86 -7.24
N LEU A 52 21.61 10.80 -8.06
CA LEU A 52 22.83 10.15 -8.57
C LEU A 52 23.31 10.72 -9.92
N GLY A 53 22.74 11.84 -10.38
CA GLY A 53 23.05 12.41 -11.68
C GLY A 53 22.46 11.65 -12.87
N ARG A 54 21.73 10.57 -12.63
CA ARG A 54 20.96 9.80 -13.61
C ARG A 54 19.65 9.29 -12.99
N MET A 55 18.66 9.07 -13.81
CA MET A 55 17.43 8.39 -13.39
C MET A 55 17.61 6.87 -13.39
N LEU A 56 17.02 6.20 -12.43
CA LEU A 56 17.03 4.75 -12.29
C LEU A 56 15.66 4.16 -12.54
N PRO A 57 15.51 3.04 -13.28
CA PRO A 57 14.29 2.27 -13.28
C PRO A 57 13.84 1.94 -11.86
N LEU A 58 12.53 2.03 -11.53
CA LEU A 58 12.06 1.73 -10.18
C LEU A 58 12.40 0.28 -9.76
N ALA A 59 12.50 -0.65 -10.71
CA ALA A 59 12.90 -2.03 -10.44
C ALA A 59 14.33 -2.14 -9.86
N GLU A 60 15.23 -1.22 -10.18
CA GLU A 60 16.59 -1.17 -9.61
C GLU A 60 16.62 -0.56 -8.19
N MET A 61 15.52 0.07 -7.76
CA MET A 61 15.41 0.70 -6.44
C MET A 61 14.88 -0.25 -5.36
N GLY A 62 14.48 -1.46 -5.74
CA GLY A 62 14.05 -2.53 -4.84
C GLY A 62 12.58 -2.94 -5.02
N GLU A 63 12.28 -4.17 -4.61
CA GLU A 63 10.97 -4.80 -4.78
C GLU A 63 9.85 -4.02 -4.06
N GLY A 64 10.12 -3.48 -2.87
CA GLY A 64 9.17 -2.67 -2.11
C GLY A 64 8.70 -1.43 -2.87
N ILE A 65 9.60 -0.75 -3.58
CA ILE A 65 9.26 0.42 -4.42
C ILE A 65 8.32 0.00 -5.55
N VAL A 66 8.62 -1.11 -6.22
CA VAL A 66 7.77 -1.66 -7.30
C VAL A 66 6.39 -2.02 -6.76
N ARG A 67 6.35 -2.72 -5.62
CA ARG A 67 5.09 -3.14 -4.99
C ARG A 67 4.24 -1.94 -4.57
N LEU A 68 4.82 -0.97 -3.89
CA LEU A 68 4.10 0.24 -3.46
C LEU A 68 3.60 1.05 -4.67
N THR A 69 4.41 1.18 -5.72
CA THR A 69 3.98 1.81 -6.98
C THR A 69 2.74 1.13 -7.54
N SER A 70 2.74 -0.19 -7.57
CA SER A 70 1.62 -1.00 -8.07
C SER A 70 0.34 -0.78 -7.26
N ILE A 71 0.44 -0.75 -5.92
CA ILE A 71 -0.71 -0.53 -5.02
C ILE A 71 -1.29 0.88 -5.23
N VAL A 72 -0.45 1.93 -5.24
CA VAL A 72 -0.92 3.32 -5.41
C VAL A 72 -1.57 3.53 -6.77
N ASN A 73 -0.94 3.04 -7.82
CA ASN A 73 -1.50 3.10 -9.16
C ASN A 73 -2.84 2.35 -9.25
N ALA A 74 -2.96 1.19 -8.57
CA ALA A 74 -4.21 0.44 -8.52
C ALA A 74 -5.32 1.20 -7.77
N ILE A 75 -5.00 1.84 -6.63
CA ILE A 75 -5.93 2.72 -5.90
C ILE A 75 -6.46 3.83 -6.81
N ALA A 76 -5.56 4.50 -7.54
CA ALA A 76 -5.94 5.60 -8.44
C ALA A 76 -6.80 5.14 -9.63
N VAL A 77 -6.57 3.93 -10.14
CA VAL A 77 -7.37 3.31 -11.21
C VAL A 77 -8.77 2.94 -10.68
N ALA A 78 -8.85 2.44 -9.43
CA ALA A 78 -10.09 2.06 -8.77
C ALA A 78 -10.85 3.26 -8.17
N SER A 79 -10.54 4.48 -8.57
CA SER A 79 -11.18 5.71 -8.06
C SER A 79 -12.71 5.62 -8.08
N ASN A 80 -13.36 5.96 -6.96
CA ASN A 80 -14.79 5.80 -6.69
C ASN A 80 -15.27 4.33 -6.76
N GLY A 81 -14.40 3.38 -6.46
CA GLY A 81 -14.69 1.95 -6.57
C GLY A 81 -14.03 1.12 -5.47
N ILE A 82 -13.75 -0.13 -5.80
CA ILE A 82 -13.21 -1.13 -4.89
C ILE A 82 -11.90 -1.68 -5.45
N LEU A 83 -10.88 -1.81 -4.59
CA LEU A 83 -9.62 -2.48 -4.89
C LEU A 83 -9.49 -3.73 -4.02
N LEU A 84 -9.15 -4.86 -4.63
CA LEU A 84 -8.79 -6.10 -3.95
C LEU A 84 -7.29 -6.30 -4.04
N VAL A 85 -6.62 -6.53 -2.89
CA VAL A 85 -5.17 -6.76 -2.81
C VAL A 85 -4.92 -8.03 -2.05
N ASP A 86 -4.26 -8.98 -2.68
CA ASP A 86 -3.86 -10.23 -2.02
C ASP A 86 -2.44 -10.09 -1.48
N GLU A 87 -2.24 -10.55 -0.23
CA GLU A 87 -0.96 -10.52 0.48
C GLU A 87 -0.27 -9.13 0.38
N ILE A 88 -0.92 -8.12 0.95
CA ILE A 88 -0.52 -6.70 0.78
C ILE A 88 0.91 -6.41 1.24
N GLU A 89 1.41 -7.16 2.22
CA GLU A 89 2.73 -7.00 2.82
C GLU A 89 3.91 -7.47 1.96
N ILE A 90 3.67 -8.30 0.94
CA ILE A 90 4.77 -8.87 0.15
C ILE A 90 5.65 -7.77 -0.46
N GLY A 91 6.98 -7.91 -0.26
CA GLY A 91 7.98 -6.97 -0.75
C GLY A 91 8.12 -5.69 0.09
N ILE A 92 7.38 -5.52 1.18
CA ILE A 92 7.46 -4.34 2.06
C ILE A 92 8.11 -4.74 3.39
N HIS A 93 9.22 -4.09 3.75
CA HIS A 93 9.89 -4.36 5.01
C HIS A 93 9.05 -3.89 6.21
N TYR A 94 9.00 -4.70 7.28
CA TYR A 94 8.15 -4.44 8.45
C TYR A 94 8.40 -3.06 9.10
N SER A 95 9.65 -2.56 9.10
CA SER A 95 10.00 -1.27 9.73
C SER A 95 9.38 -0.03 9.10
N VAL A 96 8.82 -0.16 7.90
CA VAL A 96 8.15 0.94 7.19
C VAL A 96 6.65 0.69 7.00
N MET A 97 6.18 -0.49 7.38
CA MET A 97 4.82 -0.97 7.09
C MET A 97 3.74 -0.04 7.66
N SER A 98 3.91 0.44 8.89
CA SER A 98 2.95 1.36 9.53
C SER A 98 2.80 2.67 8.73
N ARG A 99 3.92 3.26 8.29
CA ARG A 99 3.88 4.47 7.43
C ARG A 99 3.31 4.19 6.03
N VAL A 100 3.55 2.99 5.50
CA VAL A 100 2.94 2.55 4.25
C VAL A 100 1.41 2.47 4.39
N TRP A 101 0.90 1.91 5.49
CA TRP A 101 -0.53 1.86 5.77
C TRP A 101 -1.15 3.26 5.95
N GLU A 102 -0.46 4.17 6.66
CA GLU A 102 -0.88 5.58 6.76
C GLU A 102 -1.01 6.20 5.36
N ALA A 103 -0.02 5.99 4.50
CA ALA A 103 -0.03 6.53 3.15
C ALA A 103 -1.12 5.89 2.26
N ILE A 104 -1.32 4.55 2.35
CA ILE A 104 -2.40 3.84 1.64
C ILE A 104 -3.77 4.39 2.06
N SER A 105 -3.99 4.63 3.38
CA SER A 105 -5.24 5.19 3.86
C SER A 105 -5.52 6.58 3.28
N LYS A 106 -4.49 7.44 3.22
CA LYS A 106 -4.59 8.78 2.62
C LYS A 106 -4.93 8.70 1.13
N ALA A 107 -4.24 7.83 0.38
CA ALA A 107 -4.52 7.63 -1.04
C ALA A 107 -5.92 7.07 -1.28
N ALA A 108 -6.36 6.11 -0.47
CA ALA A 108 -7.71 5.53 -0.57
C ALA A 108 -8.79 6.60 -0.40
N ARG A 109 -8.63 7.51 0.56
CA ARG A 109 -9.54 8.65 0.77
C ARG A 109 -9.49 9.64 -0.38
N GLU A 110 -8.29 10.02 -0.84
CA GLU A 110 -8.11 10.96 -1.94
C GLU A 110 -8.77 10.49 -3.23
N PHE A 111 -8.73 9.20 -3.50
CA PHE A 111 -9.34 8.59 -4.68
C PHE A 111 -10.74 8.02 -4.44
N ASN A 112 -11.29 8.15 -3.21
CA ASN A 112 -12.56 7.56 -2.81
C ASN A 112 -12.64 6.07 -3.17
N THR A 113 -11.60 5.31 -2.79
CA THR A 113 -11.44 3.89 -3.11
C THR A 113 -11.57 3.06 -1.83
N GLN A 114 -12.46 2.08 -1.81
CA GLN A 114 -12.51 1.09 -0.76
C GLN A 114 -11.50 -0.02 -1.06
N ILE A 115 -10.68 -0.40 -0.05
CA ILE A 115 -9.67 -1.45 -0.22
C ILE A 115 -10.06 -2.65 0.63
N PHE A 116 -10.02 -3.84 0.04
CA PHE A 116 -10.01 -5.12 0.74
C PHE A 116 -8.66 -5.77 0.51
N ALA A 117 -7.93 -6.01 1.60
CA ALA A 117 -6.62 -6.63 1.55
C ALA A 117 -6.58 -7.91 2.37
N THR A 118 -5.88 -8.93 1.89
CA THR A 118 -5.55 -10.11 2.68
C THR A 118 -4.14 -10.00 3.24
N THR A 119 -3.91 -10.64 4.36
CA THR A 119 -2.57 -10.83 4.94
C THR A 119 -2.53 -12.09 5.78
N HIS A 120 -1.35 -12.71 5.83
CA HIS A 120 -1.03 -13.81 6.75
C HIS A 120 -0.04 -13.38 7.83
N SER A 121 0.33 -12.09 7.87
CA SER A 121 1.32 -11.54 8.80
C SER A 121 0.63 -10.80 9.95
N ARG A 122 0.90 -11.26 11.20
CA ARG A 122 0.49 -10.52 12.38
C ARG A 122 1.13 -9.13 12.41
N GLU A 123 2.38 -9.03 12.00
CA GLU A 123 3.12 -7.77 11.93
C GLU A 123 2.44 -6.77 10.98
N CYS A 124 1.89 -7.26 9.86
CA CYS A 124 1.14 -6.44 8.92
C CYS A 124 -0.15 -5.91 9.57
N VAL A 125 -0.90 -6.74 10.32
CA VAL A 125 -2.11 -6.31 11.05
C VAL A 125 -1.78 -5.25 12.10
N VAL A 126 -0.72 -5.48 12.91
CA VAL A 126 -0.27 -4.51 13.92
C VAL A 126 0.12 -3.19 13.26
N ALA A 127 0.92 -3.25 12.19
CA ALA A 127 1.34 -2.08 11.45
C ALA A 127 0.17 -1.32 10.79
N ALA A 128 -0.86 -2.03 10.34
CA ALA A 128 -2.08 -1.42 9.83
C ALA A 128 -2.80 -0.64 10.94
N HIS A 129 -3.02 -1.27 12.10
CA HIS A 129 -3.61 -0.62 13.27
C HIS A 129 -2.83 0.65 13.65
N GLU A 130 -1.51 0.55 13.80
CA GLU A 130 -0.64 1.69 14.10
C GLU A 130 -0.74 2.80 13.04
N GLY A 131 -0.68 2.44 11.75
CA GLY A 131 -0.74 3.39 10.65
C GLY A 131 -2.06 4.15 10.60
N PHE A 132 -3.18 3.45 10.78
CA PHE A 132 -4.51 4.09 10.81
C PHE A 132 -4.73 4.92 12.08
N SER A 133 -4.14 4.54 13.22
CA SER A 133 -4.20 5.32 14.46
C SER A 133 -3.48 6.66 14.37
N GLN A 134 -2.55 6.84 13.42
CA GLN A 134 -1.88 8.11 13.14
C GLN A 134 -2.68 9.04 12.21
N THR A 135 -3.81 8.58 11.68
CA THR A 135 -4.63 9.38 10.77
C THR A 135 -5.79 10.07 11.52
N GLU A 136 -6.34 11.14 10.95
CA GLU A 136 -7.47 11.88 11.54
C GLU A 136 -8.73 11.03 11.73
N ARG A 137 -8.86 9.95 10.96
CA ARG A 137 -9.99 9.05 11.00
C ARG A 137 -9.52 7.61 10.96
N TYR A 138 -9.95 6.82 11.94
CA TYR A 138 -9.73 5.38 11.93
C TYR A 138 -10.86 4.70 11.14
N ASP A 139 -10.56 4.27 9.92
CA ASP A 139 -11.50 3.59 9.01
C ASP A 139 -10.95 2.22 8.55
N LEU A 140 -10.16 1.57 9.42
CA LEU A 140 -9.72 0.19 9.28
C LEU A 140 -10.75 -0.75 9.92
N GLY A 141 -11.16 -1.79 9.19
CA GLY A 141 -11.88 -2.94 9.72
C GLY A 141 -11.03 -4.21 9.54
N LEU A 142 -10.91 -5.03 10.57
CA LEU A 142 -10.22 -6.31 10.49
C LEU A 142 -11.22 -7.46 10.64
N TYR A 143 -11.18 -8.41 9.70
CA TYR A 143 -12.00 -9.61 9.67
C TYR A 143 -11.10 -10.84 9.69
N ARG A 144 -11.08 -11.56 10.80
CA ARG A 144 -10.33 -12.82 10.93
C ARG A 144 -11.21 -14.01 10.58
N LEU A 145 -10.78 -14.81 9.62
CA LEU A 145 -11.42 -16.05 9.27
C LEU A 145 -10.80 -17.21 10.07
N TYR A 146 -11.62 -18.00 10.76
CA TYR A 146 -11.14 -19.14 11.53
C TYR A 146 -12.11 -20.34 11.44
N ARG A 147 -11.63 -21.54 11.77
CA ARG A 147 -12.50 -22.73 11.93
C ARG A 147 -12.95 -22.84 13.36
N ASN A 148 -14.26 -22.92 13.55
CA ASN A 148 -14.84 -23.15 14.86
C ASN A 148 -14.70 -24.63 15.29
N SER A 149 -15.15 -24.97 16.50
CA SER A 149 -15.10 -26.35 17.05
C SER A 149 -15.90 -27.37 16.25
N LYS A 150 -16.80 -26.95 15.37
CA LYS A 150 -17.56 -27.77 14.46
C LYS A 150 -16.90 -27.96 13.09
N GLY A 151 -15.75 -27.32 12.85
CA GLY A 151 -15.04 -27.33 11.57
C GLY A 151 -15.60 -26.35 10.53
N GLU A 152 -16.58 -25.52 10.88
CA GLU A 152 -17.18 -24.51 10.01
C GLU A 152 -16.32 -23.23 9.99
N ILE A 153 -16.33 -22.50 8.86
CA ILE A 153 -15.67 -21.21 8.77
C ILE A 153 -16.51 -20.18 9.51
N ALA A 154 -15.88 -19.48 10.45
CA ALA A 154 -16.46 -18.36 11.18
C ALA A 154 -15.63 -17.10 10.96
N VAL A 155 -16.24 -15.95 11.23
CA VAL A 155 -15.62 -14.62 11.10
C VAL A 155 -15.63 -13.98 12.48
N ALA A 156 -14.47 -13.45 12.89
CA ALA A 156 -14.37 -12.50 13.98
C ALA A 156 -14.06 -11.12 13.36
N ASP A 157 -14.85 -10.13 13.70
CA ASP A 157 -14.62 -8.74 13.36
C ASP A 157 -14.01 -7.98 14.53
N TYR A 158 -13.09 -7.09 14.21
CA TYR A 158 -12.40 -6.25 15.19
C TYR A 158 -12.62 -4.79 14.79
N ASP A 159 -13.29 -4.04 15.65
CA ASP A 159 -13.26 -2.58 15.63
C ASP A 159 -11.93 -2.05 16.21
N GLN A 160 -11.78 -0.74 16.26
CA GLN A 160 -10.56 -0.11 16.75
C GLN A 160 -10.21 -0.54 18.17
N GLU A 161 -11.18 -0.52 19.10
CA GLU A 161 -10.98 -0.81 20.51
C GLU A 161 -10.61 -2.27 20.76
N ASN A 162 -11.34 -3.20 20.10
CA ASN A 162 -11.08 -4.62 20.20
C ASN A 162 -9.74 -5.01 19.56
N LEU A 163 -9.34 -4.35 18.46
CA LEU A 163 -8.06 -4.62 17.82
C LEU A 163 -6.90 -4.08 18.69
N GLU A 164 -7.01 -2.88 19.25
CA GLU A 164 -6.04 -2.31 20.17
C GLU A 164 -5.81 -3.24 21.36
N TYR A 165 -6.89 -3.68 22.02
CA TYR A 165 -6.79 -4.62 23.13
C TYR A 165 -6.12 -5.94 22.71
N ALA A 166 -6.50 -6.51 21.56
CA ALA A 166 -5.93 -7.77 21.10
C ALA A 166 -4.43 -7.66 20.77
N VAL A 167 -4.01 -6.53 20.20
CA VAL A 167 -2.60 -6.24 19.90
C VAL A 167 -1.79 -6.09 21.19
N GLU A 168 -2.27 -5.31 22.17
CA GLU A 168 -1.62 -5.09 23.48
C GLU A 168 -1.53 -6.38 24.30
N ALA A 169 -2.59 -7.18 24.30
CA ALA A 169 -2.63 -8.46 25.00
C ALA A 169 -1.84 -9.57 24.28
N GLY A 170 -1.25 -9.30 23.11
CA GLY A 170 -0.49 -10.28 22.33
C GLY A 170 -1.36 -11.42 21.78
N LEU A 171 -2.67 -11.21 21.62
CA LEU A 171 -3.59 -12.20 21.10
C LEU A 171 -3.36 -12.46 19.61
N GLU A 172 -3.81 -13.65 19.16
CA GLU A 172 -3.77 -14.01 17.73
C GLU A 172 -4.86 -13.26 16.97
N VAL A 173 -4.47 -12.41 16.03
CA VAL A 173 -5.36 -11.56 15.22
C VAL A 173 -5.36 -11.90 13.72
N ARG A 174 -4.58 -12.92 13.31
CA ARG A 174 -4.50 -13.38 11.92
C ARG A 174 -5.26 -14.70 11.70
#